data_f5be693e61d9375b64daff2eb38f4a3d
#
_entry.id   f5be693e61d9375b64daff2eb38f4a3d
#
_cell.length_a   1.000
_cell.length_b   1.000
_cell.length_c   1.000
_cell.angle_alpha   90.00
_cell.angle_beta   90.00
_cell.angle_gamma   90.00
#
_symmetry.space_group_name_H-M   'P 1'
#
loop_
_entity.id
_entity.type
_entity.pdbx_description
1 polymer ?
#
loop_
_entity_poly.entity_id
_entity_poly.type
_entity_poly.pdbx_seq_one_letter_code
_entity_poly.pdbx_strand_id
1 'polypeptide(L)'
;TFDGNDGTPSVGSMTTTNQKLSSLPSVSRSNYSFDGWFTDKDGGEKVTEATEFSKNTIVYAHWTYIGGSGGGGGSRKPSVTYYTLHFETNGGSAITDMREENNTRISLTKYVPTRQGHTFIGWYSDHNLTNQVSEVSLTKNMTVYAGWRADETPDTVANPFTDVFEKDWFYNDAMFVYKNGLMLGTSKTLFSPHGTVTRGMMATILWRMEGSLAPKDENSFTDVEAGMWYADAITWTTANGIFAGYSKDKFGPDDPVTREQLTAIFYRYADYKGYKLTVTGNLDKFEDADKITDCAKMVMQWAVGNGLIKGKAETLLDPQGTATRAEIAAMLHRFVEKAKPTQAD
;
A
#
# COMPACT_ATOMS: atom_id res chain seq x y z
N THR A 1 -17.96 -14.30 -19.08
CA THR A 1 -18.81 -13.15 -18.69
C THR A 1 -18.91 -12.19 -19.88
N PHE A 2 -20.06 -11.57 -20.09
CA PHE A 2 -20.34 -10.63 -21.16
C PHE A 2 -20.54 -9.23 -20.57
N ASP A 3 -19.66 -8.31 -20.93
CA ASP A 3 -19.79 -6.89 -20.60
C ASP A 3 -20.40 -6.14 -21.80
N GLY A 4 -21.56 -5.56 -21.59
CA GLY A 4 -22.28 -4.85 -22.65
C GLY A 4 -21.63 -3.55 -23.10
N ASN A 5 -20.59 -3.05 -22.43
CA ASN A 5 -19.90 -1.81 -22.75
C ASN A 5 -20.89 -0.66 -23.02
N ASP A 6 -21.67 -0.32 -21.99
CA ASP A 6 -22.84 0.58 -22.00
C ASP A 6 -24.09 0.03 -22.73
N GLY A 7 -24.07 -1.19 -23.22
CA GLY A 7 -25.24 -1.91 -23.73
C GLY A 7 -25.77 -2.91 -22.69
N THR A 8 -26.98 -3.43 -22.95
CA THR A 8 -27.60 -4.44 -22.08
C THR A 8 -27.56 -5.81 -22.79
N PRO A 9 -26.68 -6.74 -22.34
CA PRO A 9 -26.64 -8.09 -22.90
C PRO A 9 -27.86 -8.91 -22.43
N SER A 10 -28.34 -9.80 -23.28
CA SER A 10 -29.46 -10.71 -22.95
C SER A 10 -29.10 -11.74 -21.88
N VAL A 11 -27.79 -12.04 -21.72
CA VAL A 11 -27.25 -12.93 -20.73
C VAL A 11 -25.91 -12.36 -20.23
N GLY A 12 -25.72 -12.24 -18.92
CA GLY A 12 -24.50 -11.68 -18.32
C GLY A 12 -23.31 -12.66 -18.30
N SER A 13 -23.57 -13.98 -18.32
CA SER A 13 -22.52 -15.00 -18.36
C SER A 13 -23.01 -16.31 -18.96
N MET A 14 -22.11 -17.07 -19.56
CA MET A 14 -22.35 -18.40 -20.09
C MET A 14 -21.19 -19.32 -19.75
N THR A 15 -21.47 -20.63 -19.63
CA THR A 15 -20.46 -21.67 -19.45
C THR A 15 -20.05 -22.24 -20.80
N THR A 16 -18.78 -22.51 -20.99
CA THR A 16 -18.28 -23.15 -22.22
C THR A 16 -18.45 -24.66 -22.16
N THR A 17 -18.67 -25.29 -23.30
CA THR A 17 -18.59 -26.73 -23.50
C THR A 17 -17.40 -27.00 -24.42
N ASN A 18 -16.47 -27.85 -24.00
CA ASN A 18 -15.22 -28.08 -24.72
C ASN A 18 -14.47 -26.77 -25.06
N GLN A 19 -14.42 -25.87 -24.10
CA GLN A 19 -13.79 -24.54 -24.20
C GLN A 19 -14.46 -23.57 -25.18
N LYS A 20 -15.58 -23.90 -25.80
CA LYS A 20 -16.31 -23.07 -26.76
C LYS A 20 -17.68 -22.70 -26.25
N LEU A 21 -18.20 -21.56 -26.72
CA LEU A 21 -19.56 -21.14 -26.48
C LEU A 21 -20.49 -21.75 -27.56
N SER A 22 -21.66 -22.22 -27.15
CA SER A 22 -22.67 -22.76 -28.08
C SER A 22 -23.37 -21.67 -28.90
N SER A 23 -23.37 -20.43 -28.40
CA SER A 23 -23.92 -19.25 -29.06
C SER A 23 -23.37 -18.00 -28.39
N LEU A 24 -23.47 -16.86 -29.04
CA LEU A 24 -23.14 -15.55 -28.45
C LEU A 24 -24.45 -14.81 -28.11
N PRO A 25 -24.57 -14.20 -26.92
CA PRO A 25 -25.79 -13.50 -26.55
C PRO A 25 -26.00 -12.24 -27.36
N SER A 26 -27.26 -11.88 -27.58
CA SER A 26 -27.64 -10.59 -28.14
C SER A 26 -27.39 -9.48 -27.12
N VAL A 27 -27.12 -8.29 -27.60
CA VAL A 27 -26.93 -7.08 -26.76
C VAL A 27 -27.51 -5.90 -27.52
N SER A 28 -28.07 -4.94 -26.82
CA SER A 28 -28.62 -3.73 -27.39
C SER A 28 -28.16 -2.47 -26.71
N ARG A 29 -28.00 -1.41 -27.51
CA ARG A 29 -27.68 -0.07 -27.03
C ARG A 29 -28.40 0.94 -27.95
N SER A 30 -29.12 1.89 -27.32
CA SER A 30 -29.92 2.88 -28.09
C SER A 30 -28.98 3.77 -28.92
N ASN A 31 -29.33 3.93 -30.21
CA ASN A 31 -28.59 4.68 -31.22
C ASN A 31 -27.23 4.10 -31.61
N TYR A 32 -26.98 2.83 -31.35
CA TYR A 32 -25.73 2.15 -31.72
C TYR A 32 -26.04 0.82 -32.44
N SER A 33 -25.21 0.47 -33.41
CA SER A 33 -25.15 -0.85 -34.06
C SER A 33 -24.15 -1.71 -33.32
N PHE A 34 -24.51 -2.96 -33.05
CA PHE A 34 -23.62 -3.93 -32.45
C PHE A 34 -22.64 -4.49 -33.49
N ASP A 35 -21.34 -4.35 -33.24
CA ASP A 35 -20.28 -4.79 -34.14
C ASP A 35 -19.78 -6.19 -33.83
N GLY A 36 -19.99 -6.65 -32.58
CA GLY A 36 -19.60 -7.97 -32.11
C GLY A 36 -19.08 -7.98 -30.70
N TRP A 37 -18.80 -9.18 -30.20
CA TRP A 37 -18.08 -9.39 -28.94
C TRP A 37 -16.58 -9.45 -29.21
N PHE A 38 -15.78 -8.87 -28.33
CA PHE A 38 -14.33 -8.79 -28.47
C PHE A 38 -13.64 -9.17 -27.15
N THR A 39 -12.38 -9.61 -27.24
CA THR A 39 -11.58 -10.03 -26.06
C THR A 39 -11.12 -8.86 -25.20
N ASP A 40 -11.22 -7.62 -25.68
CA ASP A 40 -10.84 -6.39 -24.99
C ASP A 40 -11.94 -5.33 -25.16
N LYS A 41 -12.02 -4.40 -24.21
CA LYS A 41 -13.04 -3.35 -24.17
C LYS A 41 -12.92 -2.35 -25.32
N ASP A 42 -11.69 -2.02 -25.72
CA ASP A 42 -11.37 -1.01 -26.74
C ASP A 42 -10.45 -1.58 -27.85
N GLY A 43 -10.75 -2.78 -28.34
CA GLY A 43 -9.93 -3.47 -29.34
C GLY A 43 -10.03 -4.98 -29.22
N GLY A 44 -8.90 -5.67 -29.24
CA GLY A 44 -8.84 -7.12 -29.09
C GLY A 44 -9.32 -7.90 -30.32
N GLU A 45 -9.38 -9.23 -30.17
CA GLU A 45 -9.85 -10.12 -31.21
C GLU A 45 -11.36 -10.31 -31.14
N LYS A 46 -12.00 -10.39 -32.28
CA LYS A 46 -13.45 -10.65 -32.36
C LYS A 46 -13.75 -12.07 -31.90
N VAL A 47 -14.62 -12.18 -30.91
CA VAL A 47 -15.10 -13.45 -30.37
C VAL A 47 -16.19 -14.03 -31.26
N THR A 48 -16.03 -15.30 -31.60
CA THR A 48 -16.99 -16.09 -32.36
C THR A 48 -17.30 -17.38 -31.61
N GLU A 49 -18.25 -18.16 -32.08
CA GLU A 49 -18.56 -19.50 -31.58
C GLU A 49 -17.36 -20.46 -31.70
N ALA A 50 -16.41 -20.18 -32.60
CA ALA A 50 -15.19 -20.96 -32.77
C ALA A 50 -14.08 -20.57 -31.75
N THR A 51 -14.22 -19.46 -31.05
CA THR A 51 -13.22 -18.97 -30.10
C THR A 51 -13.10 -19.90 -28.89
N GLU A 52 -11.87 -20.30 -28.57
CA GLU A 52 -11.57 -21.20 -27.45
C GLU A 52 -11.17 -20.40 -26.20
N PHE A 53 -11.76 -20.76 -25.06
CA PHE A 53 -11.53 -20.13 -23.76
C PHE A 53 -10.91 -21.14 -22.80
N SER A 54 -9.64 -21.02 -22.51
CA SER A 54 -8.91 -21.87 -21.56
C SER A 54 -9.09 -21.45 -20.09
N LYS A 55 -9.67 -20.28 -19.85
CA LYS A 55 -9.90 -19.69 -18.51
C LYS A 55 -11.15 -18.82 -18.51
N ASN A 56 -11.61 -18.46 -17.31
CA ASN A 56 -12.69 -17.48 -17.16
C ASN A 56 -12.27 -16.15 -17.81
N THR A 57 -13.04 -15.72 -18.81
CA THR A 57 -12.73 -14.54 -19.62
C THR A 57 -13.92 -13.59 -19.60
N ILE A 58 -13.67 -12.29 -19.60
CA ILE A 58 -14.67 -11.26 -19.89
C ILE A 58 -14.53 -10.92 -21.36
N VAL A 59 -15.66 -10.82 -22.07
CA VAL A 59 -15.75 -10.36 -23.44
C VAL A 59 -16.65 -9.14 -23.51
N TYR A 60 -16.32 -8.17 -24.35
CA TYR A 60 -16.89 -6.84 -24.38
C TYR A 60 -17.63 -6.59 -25.69
N ALA A 61 -18.79 -5.94 -25.60
CA ALA A 61 -19.51 -5.50 -26.77
C ALA A 61 -18.83 -4.28 -27.40
N HIS A 62 -18.68 -4.30 -28.74
CA HIS A 62 -18.29 -3.13 -29.51
C HIS A 62 -19.44 -2.55 -30.26
N TRP A 63 -19.41 -1.21 -30.48
CA TRP A 63 -20.53 -0.44 -30.99
C TRP A 63 -20.13 0.60 -32.02
N THR A 64 -20.87 0.67 -33.11
CA THR A 64 -20.84 1.79 -34.06
C THR A 64 -22.04 2.70 -33.83
N TYR A 65 -21.85 3.99 -33.66
CA TYR A 65 -22.94 4.95 -33.50
C TYR A 65 -23.72 5.12 -34.83
N ILE A 66 -25.05 4.88 -34.81
CA ILE A 66 -25.94 4.98 -35.95
C ILE A 66 -26.94 6.12 -35.77
N GLY A 67 -26.58 7.23 -35.16
CA GLY A 67 -27.47 8.35 -34.88
C GLY A 67 -28.45 8.69 -36.02
N GLY A 68 -29.70 8.92 -35.65
CA GLY A 68 -30.81 9.12 -36.58
C GLY A 68 -30.59 10.28 -37.54
N SER A 69 -30.92 10.06 -38.80
CA SER A 69 -31.02 11.08 -39.85
C SER A 69 -32.13 12.08 -39.50
N GLY A 70 -31.75 13.22 -38.93
CA GLY A 70 -32.58 14.42 -38.79
C GLY A 70 -31.85 15.58 -39.45
N GLY A 71 -32.30 16.06 -40.58
CA GLY A 71 -31.70 17.20 -41.29
C GLY A 71 -31.75 18.49 -40.47
N GLY A 72 -30.65 19.20 -40.41
CA GLY A 72 -30.54 20.53 -39.80
C GLY A 72 -29.09 20.97 -39.79
N GLY A 73 -28.71 21.96 -40.63
CA GLY A 73 -27.37 22.54 -40.67
C GLY A 73 -26.98 23.12 -39.32
N GLY A 74 -26.05 22.48 -38.66
CA GLY A 74 -25.41 22.94 -37.46
C GLY A 74 -23.93 22.56 -37.51
N SER A 75 -23.06 23.51 -37.20
CA SER A 75 -21.62 23.36 -37.14
C SER A 75 -21.21 22.01 -36.56
N ARG A 76 -20.46 21.23 -37.34
CA ARG A 76 -19.85 19.99 -36.86
C ARG A 76 -18.99 20.32 -35.64
N LYS A 77 -19.45 19.93 -34.45
CA LYS A 77 -18.57 19.84 -33.30
C LYS A 77 -17.42 18.90 -33.68
N PRO A 78 -16.17 19.28 -33.52
CA PRO A 78 -15.05 18.40 -33.85
C PRO A 78 -15.23 17.06 -33.13
N SER A 79 -15.09 15.98 -33.87
CA SER A 79 -15.08 14.63 -33.30
C SER A 79 -13.88 14.51 -32.35
N VAL A 80 -14.14 14.45 -31.08
CA VAL A 80 -13.08 14.25 -30.07
C VAL A 80 -12.70 12.77 -30.07
N THR A 81 -11.46 12.48 -30.37
CA THR A 81 -10.91 11.12 -30.34
C THR A 81 -10.33 10.86 -28.95
N TYR A 82 -10.67 9.73 -28.35
CA TYR A 82 -10.16 9.28 -27.07
C TYR A 82 -9.24 8.09 -27.23
N TYR A 83 -8.22 8.03 -26.39
CA TYR A 83 -7.31 6.90 -26.30
C TYR A 83 -7.18 6.42 -24.87
N THR A 84 -6.77 5.16 -24.70
CA THR A 84 -6.56 4.52 -23.39
C THR A 84 -5.08 4.41 -23.09
N LEU A 85 -4.70 4.81 -21.89
CA LEU A 85 -3.42 4.50 -21.28
C LEU A 85 -3.60 3.31 -20.32
N HIS A 86 -2.98 2.21 -20.67
CA HIS A 86 -2.93 1.00 -19.83
C HIS A 86 -1.69 1.00 -18.95
N PHE A 87 -1.85 0.57 -17.68
CA PHE A 87 -0.78 0.44 -16.70
C PHE A 87 -0.43 -1.04 -16.48
N GLU A 88 0.57 -1.54 -17.21
CA GLU A 88 1.13 -2.87 -16.93
C GLU A 88 2.04 -2.80 -15.71
N THR A 89 1.56 -3.28 -14.58
CA THR A 89 2.27 -3.14 -13.30
C THR A 89 3.33 -4.20 -13.06
N ASN A 90 3.54 -5.14 -14.00
CA ASN A 90 4.57 -6.19 -13.93
C ASN A 90 4.58 -6.91 -12.56
N GLY A 91 3.40 -7.30 -12.08
CA GLY A 91 3.21 -8.00 -10.80
C GLY A 91 3.14 -7.08 -9.57
N GLY A 92 3.01 -5.76 -9.77
CA GLY A 92 2.67 -4.82 -8.71
C GLY A 92 1.16 -4.68 -8.49
N SER A 93 0.77 -3.84 -7.52
CA SER A 93 -0.63 -3.51 -7.28
C SER A 93 -1.28 -2.89 -8.52
N ALA A 94 -2.52 -3.29 -8.82
CA ALA A 94 -3.22 -2.83 -10.02
C ALA A 94 -3.47 -1.31 -9.98
N ILE A 95 -3.33 -0.68 -11.13
CA ILE A 95 -3.72 0.71 -11.38
C ILE A 95 -4.77 0.70 -12.48
N THR A 96 -5.85 1.46 -12.27
CA THR A 96 -6.94 1.55 -13.24
C THR A 96 -6.48 2.28 -14.50
N ASP A 97 -6.82 1.72 -15.67
CA ASP A 97 -6.57 2.34 -16.96
C ASP A 97 -7.23 3.72 -17.07
N MET A 98 -6.62 4.59 -17.83
CA MET A 98 -7.11 5.95 -18.08
C MET A 98 -7.54 6.12 -19.51
N ARG A 99 -8.71 6.74 -19.72
CA ARG A 99 -9.20 7.12 -21.04
C ARG A 99 -9.31 8.62 -21.14
N GLU A 100 -8.52 9.22 -22.03
CA GLU A 100 -8.40 10.66 -22.19
C GLU A 100 -8.45 11.07 -23.66
N GLU A 101 -8.69 12.34 -23.91
CA GLU A 101 -8.71 12.91 -25.24
C GLU A 101 -7.34 12.82 -25.93
N ASN A 102 -7.37 12.71 -27.27
CA ASN A 102 -6.17 12.76 -28.09
C ASN A 102 -5.30 13.99 -27.73
N ASN A 103 -3.98 13.77 -27.63
CA ASN A 103 -2.97 14.73 -27.24
C ASN A 103 -2.99 15.16 -25.75
N THR A 104 -3.78 14.50 -24.88
CA THR A 104 -3.68 14.75 -23.44
C THR A 104 -2.32 14.33 -22.93
N ARG A 105 -1.68 15.23 -22.17
CA ARG A 105 -0.44 14.94 -21.43
C ARG A 105 -0.78 14.37 -20.06
N ILE A 106 -0.21 13.21 -19.74
CA ILE A 106 -0.46 12.49 -18.50
C ILE A 106 0.87 12.36 -17.75
N SER A 107 0.95 13.01 -16.57
CA SER A 107 2.06 12.80 -15.65
C SER A 107 1.90 11.46 -14.94
N LEU A 108 2.93 10.63 -14.96
CA LEU A 108 2.96 9.29 -14.37
C LEU A 108 3.47 9.28 -12.93
N THR A 109 3.99 10.40 -12.43
CA THR A 109 4.64 10.49 -11.12
C THR A 109 3.73 10.20 -9.93
N LYS A 110 2.42 10.41 -10.09
CA LYS A 110 1.41 10.11 -9.07
C LYS A 110 0.93 8.66 -9.04
N TYR A 111 1.29 7.88 -10.06
CA TYR A 111 0.89 6.47 -10.16
C TYR A 111 2.07 5.60 -9.74
N VAL A 112 2.08 5.22 -8.47
CA VAL A 112 3.16 4.43 -7.86
C VAL A 112 2.56 3.11 -7.38
N PRO A 113 2.71 2.01 -8.15
CA PRO A 113 2.28 0.69 -7.70
C PRO A 113 3.21 0.18 -6.59
N THR A 114 2.73 -0.77 -5.80
CA THR A 114 3.51 -1.46 -4.79
C THR A 114 3.71 -2.93 -5.19
N ARG A 115 4.89 -3.49 -4.88
CA ARG A 115 5.20 -4.91 -5.09
C ARG A 115 6.08 -5.40 -3.95
N GLN A 116 5.65 -6.46 -3.29
CA GLN A 116 6.39 -7.01 -2.15
C GLN A 116 7.81 -7.41 -2.55
N GLY A 117 8.81 -7.02 -1.76
CA GLY A 117 10.21 -7.33 -1.99
C GLY A 117 10.83 -6.61 -3.22
N HIS A 118 10.19 -5.54 -3.67
CA HIS A 118 10.69 -4.78 -4.82
C HIS A 118 10.41 -3.27 -4.64
N THR A 119 11.41 -2.47 -4.98
CA THR A 119 11.29 -1.02 -5.06
C THR A 119 10.87 -0.62 -6.48
N PHE A 120 9.80 0.21 -6.58
CA PHE A 120 9.40 0.79 -7.85
C PHE A 120 10.46 1.77 -8.35
N ILE A 121 10.93 1.58 -9.59
CA ILE A 121 12.00 2.40 -10.18
C ILE A 121 11.49 3.32 -11.30
N GLY A 122 10.20 3.27 -11.62
CA GLY A 122 9.58 4.17 -12.58
C GLY A 122 8.77 3.46 -13.65
N TRP A 123 8.12 4.26 -14.49
CA TRP A 123 7.38 3.80 -15.66
C TRP A 123 8.26 3.80 -16.90
N TYR A 124 8.01 2.85 -17.82
CA TYR A 124 8.70 2.68 -19.08
C TYR A 124 7.70 2.61 -20.22
N SER A 125 8.05 3.16 -21.38
CA SER A 125 7.21 3.15 -22.58
C SER A 125 7.32 1.86 -23.40
N ASP A 126 8.20 0.95 -23.01
CA ASP A 126 8.45 -0.32 -23.69
C ASP A 126 8.54 -1.49 -22.70
N HIS A 127 8.10 -2.67 -23.14
CA HIS A 127 8.10 -3.90 -22.35
C HIS A 127 9.50 -4.33 -21.89
N ASN A 128 10.56 -3.96 -22.62
CA ASN A 128 11.93 -4.32 -22.24
C ASN A 128 12.54 -3.40 -21.17
N LEU A 129 11.76 -2.41 -20.69
CA LEU A 129 12.16 -1.45 -19.67
C LEU A 129 13.45 -0.70 -20.02
N THR A 130 13.58 -0.28 -21.29
CA THR A 130 14.76 0.45 -21.77
C THR A 130 14.53 1.96 -21.78
N ASN A 131 13.28 2.41 -21.91
CA ASN A 131 12.94 3.81 -22.12
C ASN A 131 12.04 4.33 -20.99
N GLN A 132 12.66 4.85 -19.91
CA GLN A 132 11.96 5.38 -18.77
C GLN A 132 11.23 6.68 -19.08
N VAL A 133 9.99 6.82 -18.63
CA VAL A 133 9.14 7.99 -18.86
C VAL A 133 8.48 8.45 -17.57
N SER A 134 8.43 9.77 -17.37
CA SER A 134 7.68 10.40 -16.26
C SER A 134 6.37 11.03 -16.72
N GLU A 135 6.20 11.17 -18.04
CA GLU A 135 5.04 11.76 -18.69
C GLU A 135 4.83 11.08 -20.05
N VAL A 136 3.58 10.96 -20.49
CA VAL A 136 3.23 10.50 -21.84
C VAL A 136 2.21 11.44 -22.48
N SER A 137 2.27 11.56 -23.81
CA SER A 137 1.22 12.24 -24.62
C SER A 137 0.37 11.19 -25.31
N LEU A 138 -0.91 11.16 -25.02
CA LEU A 138 -1.83 10.11 -25.48
C LEU A 138 -2.28 10.38 -26.91
N THR A 139 -1.52 9.92 -27.91
CA THR A 139 -1.82 10.07 -29.34
C THR A 139 -2.41 8.80 -29.98
N LYS A 140 -2.42 7.71 -29.26
CA LYS A 140 -2.96 6.40 -29.57
C LYS A 140 -3.16 5.61 -28.27
N ASN A 141 -3.81 4.45 -28.30
CA ASN A 141 -3.79 3.54 -27.16
C ASN A 141 -2.35 3.15 -26.84
N MET A 142 -1.94 3.30 -25.59
CA MET A 142 -0.57 3.11 -25.12
C MET A 142 -0.56 2.24 -23.86
N THR A 143 0.55 1.52 -23.66
CA THR A 143 0.84 0.82 -22.41
C THR A 143 2.11 1.38 -21.81
N VAL A 144 2.11 1.63 -20.51
CA VAL A 144 3.32 1.90 -19.73
C VAL A 144 3.58 0.74 -18.77
N TYR A 145 4.85 0.40 -18.61
CA TYR A 145 5.31 -0.78 -17.90
C TYR A 145 6.03 -0.38 -16.62
N ALA A 146 5.62 -0.92 -15.50
CA ALA A 146 6.30 -0.68 -14.23
C ALA A 146 7.66 -1.37 -14.20
N GLY A 147 8.70 -0.61 -13.90
CA GLY A 147 10.03 -1.13 -13.61
C GLY A 147 10.19 -1.41 -12.12
N TRP A 148 10.81 -2.53 -11.82
CA TRP A 148 11.07 -2.99 -10.46
C TRP A 148 12.53 -3.35 -10.27
N ARG A 149 13.09 -2.91 -9.16
CA ARG A 149 14.35 -3.43 -8.64
C ARG A 149 14.02 -4.35 -7.48
N ALA A 150 14.51 -5.59 -7.50
CA ALA A 150 14.41 -6.45 -6.34
C ALA A 150 15.09 -5.73 -5.16
N ASP A 151 14.40 -5.69 -4.03
CA ASP A 151 15.03 -5.23 -2.80
C ASP A 151 16.16 -6.21 -2.50
N GLU A 152 17.29 -5.68 -2.03
CA GLU A 152 18.37 -6.55 -1.60
C GLU A 152 17.78 -7.51 -0.55
N THR A 153 17.91 -8.81 -0.79
CA THR A 153 17.37 -9.79 0.16
C THR A 153 18.00 -9.51 1.53
N PRO A 154 17.22 -9.52 2.60
CA PRO A 154 17.72 -9.21 3.94
C PRO A 154 19.00 -9.98 4.33
N ASP A 155 19.24 -11.13 3.72
CA ASP A 155 20.39 -11.97 4.01
C ASP A 155 21.74 -11.48 3.42
N THR A 156 21.71 -10.54 2.45
CA THR A 156 22.96 -10.04 1.83
C THR A 156 23.49 -8.76 2.45
N VAL A 157 22.71 -8.06 3.27
CA VAL A 157 23.16 -6.84 3.94
C VAL A 157 24.03 -7.20 5.14
N ALA A 158 25.33 -6.93 5.04
CA ALA A 158 26.25 -7.12 6.14
C ALA A 158 25.89 -6.22 7.34
N ASN A 159 26.15 -6.68 8.55
CA ASN A 159 25.99 -5.87 9.75
C ASN A 159 27.00 -4.72 9.76
N PRO A 160 26.60 -3.45 9.69
CA PRO A 160 27.50 -2.31 9.74
C PRO A 160 27.83 -1.88 11.17
N PHE A 161 27.11 -2.43 12.18
CA PHE A 161 27.15 -1.93 13.55
C PHE A 161 28.19 -2.65 14.39
N THR A 162 29.01 -1.88 15.08
CA THR A 162 30.05 -2.37 15.99
C THR A 162 29.52 -2.68 17.39
N ASP A 163 28.27 -2.30 17.68
CA ASP A 163 27.57 -2.47 18.95
C ASP A 163 26.38 -3.45 18.86
N VAL A 164 26.29 -4.25 17.79
CA VAL A 164 25.31 -5.31 17.58
C VAL A 164 26.04 -6.59 17.18
N PHE A 165 25.99 -7.59 18.04
CA PHE A 165 26.73 -8.84 17.86
C PHE A 165 25.77 -10.02 17.66
N GLU A 166 26.17 -11.05 16.92
CA GLU A 166 25.35 -12.25 16.66
C GLU A 166 24.86 -12.95 17.94
N LYS A 167 25.60 -12.84 19.03
CA LYS A 167 25.21 -13.39 20.34
C LYS A 167 24.14 -12.57 21.07
N ASP A 168 23.85 -11.37 20.64
CA ASP A 168 22.87 -10.51 21.28
C ASP A 168 21.45 -11.01 21.01
N TRP A 169 20.59 -11.03 22.04
CA TRP A 169 19.22 -11.52 21.92
C TRP A 169 18.39 -10.75 20.88
N PHE A 170 18.78 -9.53 20.60
CA PHE A 170 18.13 -8.62 19.64
C PHE A 170 18.81 -8.59 18.26
N TYR A 171 19.87 -9.36 18.02
CA TYR A 171 20.63 -9.32 16.77
C TYR A 171 19.76 -9.42 15.54
N ASN A 172 18.94 -10.48 15.45
CA ASN A 172 18.07 -10.72 14.32
C ASN A 172 17.02 -9.61 14.15
N ASP A 173 16.48 -9.10 15.26
CA ASP A 173 15.50 -8.02 15.26
C ASP A 173 16.13 -6.69 14.81
N ALA A 174 17.32 -6.35 15.30
CA ALA A 174 18.06 -5.16 14.91
C ALA A 174 18.44 -5.20 13.41
N MET A 175 18.91 -6.34 12.94
CA MET A 175 19.24 -6.54 11.53
C MET A 175 18.00 -6.51 10.66
N PHE A 176 16.88 -7.10 11.10
CA PHE A 176 15.60 -7.03 10.38
C PHE A 176 15.15 -5.58 10.17
N VAL A 177 15.08 -4.77 11.22
CA VAL A 177 14.60 -3.38 11.11
C VAL A 177 15.57 -2.51 10.33
N TYR A 178 16.87 -2.77 10.39
CA TYR A 178 17.88 -2.08 9.60
C TYR A 178 17.77 -2.43 8.11
N LYS A 179 17.77 -3.71 7.77
CA LYS A 179 17.67 -4.23 6.40
C LYS A 179 16.41 -3.78 5.69
N ASN A 180 15.30 -3.62 6.43
CA ASN A 180 14.03 -3.13 5.91
C ASN A 180 13.90 -1.59 5.97
N GLY A 181 14.96 -0.86 6.32
CA GLY A 181 14.94 0.60 6.37
C GLY A 181 14.04 1.22 7.44
N LEU A 182 13.51 0.40 8.37
CA LEU A 182 12.59 0.85 9.42
C LEU A 182 13.31 1.64 10.49
N MET A 183 14.44 1.08 10.99
CA MET A 183 15.33 1.75 11.95
C MET A 183 16.74 1.81 11.37
N LEU A 184 17.26 3.02 11.31
CA LEU A 184 18.66 3.25 10.96
C LEU A 184 19.54 3.28 12.22
N GLY A 185 20.86 3.21 12.03
CA GLY A 185 21.79 3.47 13.11
C GLY A 185 21.71 4.90 13.64
N THR A 186 22.16 5.12 14.86
CA THR A 186 22.40 6.48 15.41
C THR A 186 23.63 7.13 14.78
N SER A 187 24.49 6.29 14.19
CA SER A 187 25.59 6.68 13.31
C SER A 187 25.78 5.62 12.22
N LYS A 188 26.78 5.79 11.37
CA LYS A 188 27.12 4.80 10.33
C LYS A 188 27.50 3.43 10.91
N THR A 189 28.02 3.40 12.11
CA THR A 189 28.59 2.18 12.74
C THR A 189 27.96 1.84 14.10
N LEU A 190 26.98 2.60 14.56
CA LEU A 190 26.31 2.35 15.85
C LEU A 190 24.81 2.26 15.67
N PHE A 191 24.23 1.19 16.18
CA PHE A 191 22.78 1.02 16.31
C PHE A 191 22.25 1.64 17.60
N SER A 192 23.07 1.67 18.63
CA SER A 192 22.73 2.11 20.00
C SER A 192 21.57 1.31 20.62
N PRO A 193 21.69 -0.02 20.74
CA PRO A 193 20.56 -0.90 21.11
C PRO A 193 19.94 -0.58 22.47
N HIS A 194 20.72 -0.04 23.39
CA HIS A 194 20.27 0.33 24.75
C HIS A 194 19.78 1.78 24.87
N GLY A 195 19.89 2.56 23.80
CA GLY A 195 19.36 3.93 23.76
C GLY A 195 17.83 3.93 23.79
N THR A 196 17.24 4.97 24.38
CA THR A 196 15.78 5.19 24.37
C THR A 196 15.30 5.67 23.01
N VAL A 197 14.03 5.39 22.69
CA VAL A 197 13.38 5.90 21.47
C VAL A 197 12.45 7.04 21.88
N THR A 198 12.59 8.15 21.18
CA THR A 198 11.71 9.31 21.36
C THR A 198 10.44 9.21 20.52
N ARG A 199 9.46 10.05 20.82
CA ARG A 199 8.19 10.12 20.09
C ARG A 199 8.41 10.50 18.62
N GLY A 200 9.32 11.42 18.32
CA GLY A 200 9.71 11.78 16.96
C GLY A 200 10.38 10.62 16.21
N MET A 201 11.23 9.85 16.88
CA MET A 201 11.81 8.62 16.29
C MET A 201 10.73 7.59 15.96
N MET A 202 9.78 7.37 16.88
CA MET A 202 8.72 6.39 16.64
C MET A 202 7.79 6.82 15.51
N ALA A 203 7.43 8.09 15.43
CA ALA A 203 6.65 8.64 14.29
C ALA A 203 7.40 8.39 12.97
N THR A 204 8.71 8.64 12.94
CA THR A 204 9.54 8.43 11.74
C THR A 204 9.62 6.97 11.32
N ILE A 205 9.67 6.03 12.29
CA ILE A 205 9.66 4.59 12.00
C ILE A 205 8.36 4.19 11.30
N LEU A 206 7.21 4.58 11.84
CA LEU A 206 5.90 4.25 11.26
C LEU A 206 5.70 4.91 9.90
N TRP A 207 6.14 6.15 9.74
CA TRP A 207 6.11 6.86 8.47
C TRP A 207 6.96 6.17 7.38
N ARG A 208 8.15 5.65 7.75
CA ARG A 208 8.99 4.84 6.84
C ARG A 208 8.33 3.51 6.47
N MET A 209 7.59 2.88 7.37
CA MET A 209 6.82 1.67 7.06
C MET A 209 5.79 1.90 5.96
N GLU A 210 5.32 3.14 5.79
CA GLU A 210 4.39 3.56 4.73
C GLU A 210 5.10 4.23 3.53
N GLY A 211 6.40 4.02 3.39
CA GLY A 211 7.15 4.54 2.25
C GLY A 211 7.42 6.03 2.30
N SER A 212 7.39 6.64 3.48
CA SER A 212 7.69 8.08 3.69
C SER A 212 6.78 9.01 2.87
N LEU A 213 5.48 8.75 2.90
CA LEU A 213 4.47 9.51 2.17
C LEU A 213 4.48 10.98 2.60
N ALA A 214 4.44 11.88 1.63
CA ALA A 214 4.37 13.32 1.92
C ALA A 214 3.09 13.64 2.72
N PRO A 215 3.17 14.41 3.83
CA PRO A 215 1.99 14.84 4.55
C PRO A 215 1.12 15.74 3.68
N LYS A 216 -0.21 15.62 3.83
CA LYS A 216 -1.18 16.45 3.11
C LYS A 216 -1.55 17.72 3.89
N ASP A 217 -1.35 17.66 5.20
CA ASP A 217 -1.71 18.72 6.13
C ASP A 217 -0.46 19.49 6.58
N GLU A 218 -0.65 20.66 7.14
CA GLU A 218 0.40 21.43 7.77
C GLU A 218 0.57 21.01 9.24
N ASN A 219 1.80 21.10 9.74
CA ASN A 219 2.09 20.87 11.15
C ASN A 219 1.42 21.92 12.04
N SER A 220 0.68 21.48 13.06
CA SER A 220 0.01 22.34 14.03
C SER A 220 0.75 22.47 15.37
N PHE A 221 1.83 21.73 15.59
CA PHE A 221 2.56 21.72 16.86
C PHE A 221 3.66 22.78 16.88
N THR A 222 3.66 23.57 17.93
CA THR A 222 4.64 24.66 18.13
C THR A 222 6.04 24.19 18.52
N ASP A 223 6.15 22.96 19.02
CA ASP A 223 7.39 22.28 19.40
C ASP A 223 7.91 21.31 18.32
N VAL A 224 7.33 21.36 17.11
CA VAL A 224 7.79 20.62 15.93
C VAL A 224 8.21 21.63 14.89
N GLU A 225 9.49 21.98 14.88
CA GLU A 225 10.03 22.95 13.95
C GLU A 225 10.06 22.42 12.52
N ALA A 226 9.68 23.28 11.55
CA ALA A 226 9.67 22.92 10.14
C ALA A 226 11.09 22.60 9.64
N GLY A 227 11.20 21.53 8.85
CA GLY A 227 12.50 21.07 8.32
C GLY A 227 13.28 20.16 9.26
N MET A 228 12.81 19.92 10.48
CA MET A 228 13.37 18.89 11.33
C MET A 228 13.09 17.51 10.71
N TRP A 229 14.03 16.58 10.88
CA TRP A 229 14.01 15.24 10.29
C TRP A 229 12.76 14.41 10.64
N TYR A 230 12.07 14.76 11.72
CA TYR A 230 10.82 14.11 12.18
C TYR A 230 9.55 14.90 11.81
N ALA A 231 9.67 16.11 11.27
CA ALA A 231 8.51 17.00 11.11
C ALA A 231 7.43 16.42 10.20
N ASP A 232 7.81 15.93 9.02
CA ASP A 232 6.87 15.31 8.08
C ASP A 232 6.26 14.02 8.65
N ALA A 233 7.05 13.23 9.34
CA ALA A 233 6.60 12.00 9.98
C ALA A 233 5.58 12.27 11.10
N ILE A 234 5.80 13.29 11.92
CA ILE A 234 4.86 13.70 12.97
C ILE A 234 3.56 14.20 12.33
N THR A 235 3.66 15.08 11.34
CA THR A 235 2.49 15.60 10.61
C THR A 235 1.69 14.47 9.98
N TRP A 236 2.36 13.54 9.29
CA TRP A 236 1.69 12.41 8.66
C TRP A 236 1.04 11.46 9.67
N THR A 237 1.73 11.08 10.74
CA THR A 237 1.21 10.14 11.74
C THR A 237 0.04 10.70 12.55
N THR A 238 0.05 12.01 12.81
CA THR A 238 -1.05 12.70 13.52
C THR A 238 -2.26 12.90 12.63
N ALA A 239 -2.09 13.28 11.37
CA ALA A 239 -3.16 13.41 10.39
C ALA A 239 -3.91 12.08 10.15
N ASN A 240 -3.21 10.94 10.27
CA ASN A 240 -3.79 9.61 10.13
C ASN A 240 -4.26 8.99 11.48
N GLY A 241 -4.26 9.76 12.57
CA GLY A 241 -4.76 9.30 13.88
C GLY A 241 -3.89 8.26 14.59
N ILE A 242 -2.68 7.98 14.08
CA ILE A 242 -1.75 6.99 14.64
C ILE A 242 -1.09 7.53 15.91
N PHE A 243 -0.66 8.79 15.84
CA PHE A 243 -0.13 9.52 16.99
C PHE A 243 -1.08 10.65 17.42
N ALA A 244 -1.01 11.01 18.71
CA ALA A 244 -1.64 12.22 19.23
C ALA A 244 -0.58 13.06 19.95
N GLY A 245 -0.73 14.40 19.87
CA GLY A 245 0.03 15.30 20.72
C GLY A 245 -0.42 15.20 22.19
N TYR A 246 0.36 15.77 23.08
CA TYR A 246 -0.07 15.97 24.48
C TYR A 246 -1.20 17.01 24.59
N SER A 247 -1.19 17.97 23.66
CA SER A 247 -2.25 18.96 23.46
C SER A 247 -2.39 19.29 21.97
N LYS A 248 -3.23 20.25 21.63
CA LYS A 248 -3.42 20.70 20.24
C LYS A 248 -2.16 21.33 19.63
N ASP A 249 -1.29 21.87 20.46
CA ASP A 249 -0.11 22.66 20.08
C ASP A 249 1.22 22.05 20.56
N LYS A 250 1.18 20.92 21.27
CA LYS A 250 2.36 20.24 21.83
C LYS A 250 2.41 18.76 21.48
N PHE A 251 3.49 18.35 20.80
CA PHE A 251 3.75 16.95 20.46
C PHE A 251 4.72 16.26 21.40
N GLY A 252 5.80 16.92 21.82
CA GLY A 252 6.92 16.35 22.60
C GLY A 252 7.82 15.44 21.76
N PRO A 253 8.45 15.92 20.66
CA PRO A 253 9.20 15.05 19.74
C PRO A 253 10.40 14.37 20.39
N ASP A 254 11.02 14.99 21.37
CA ASP A 254 12.22 14.49 22.07
C ASP A 254 11.91 13.68 23.32
N ASP A 255 10.63 13.62 23.73
CA ASP A 255 10.24 12.85 24.91
C ASP A 255 10.34 11.35 24.65
N PRO A 256 10.86 10.56 25.60
CA PRO A 256 10.90 9.11 25.44
C PRO A 256 9.50 8.51 25.46
N VAL A 257 9.32 7.43 24.69
CA VAL A 257 8.06 6.67 24.65
C VAL A 257 8.04 5.62 25.73
N THR A 258 6.98 5.59 26.56
CA THR A 258 6.79 4.50 27.53
C THR A 258 6.27 3.23 26.83
N ARG A 259 6.41 2.08 27.50
CA ARG A 259 6.00 0.78 26.94
C ARG A 259 4.50 0.71 26.72
N GLU A 260 3.67 1.29 27.61
CA GLU A 260 2.22 1.37 27.39
C GLU A 260 1.84 2.33 26.25
N GLN A 261 2.52 3.48 26.14
CA GLN A 261 2.32 4.40 25.02
C GLN A 261 2.67 3.74 23.68
N LEU A 262 3.76 2.96 23.66
CA LEU A 262 4.18 2.22 22.47
C LEU A 262 3.10 1.22 22.01
N THR A 263 2.47 0.50 22.96
CA THR A 263 1.37 -0.42 22.60
C THR A 263 0.15 0.31 22.04
N ALA A 264 -0.18 1.49 22.58
CA ALA A 264 -1.26 2.32 22.06
C ALA A 264 -0.98 2.82 20.63
N ILE A 265 0.27 3.17 20.34
CA ILE A 265 0.72 3.58 19.01
C ILE A 265 0.60 2.42 18.01
N PHE A 266 1.10 1.23 18.37
CA PHE A 266 0.96 0.04 17.51
C PHE A 266 -0.49 -0.39 17.30
N TYR A 267 -1.33 -0.26 18.32
CA TYR A 267 -2.77 -0.56 18.19
C TYR A 267 -3.44 0.37 17.17
N ARG A 268 -3.21 1.68 17.27
CA ARG A 268 -3.75 2.66 16.32
C ARG A 268 -3.20 2.48 14.91
N TYR A 269 -1.93 2.11 14.80
CA TYR A 269 -1.34 1.81 13.50
C TYR A 269 -1.93 0.55 12.89
N ALA A 270 -2.19 -0.49 13.68
CA ALA A 270 -2.88 -1.69 13.24
C ALA A 270 -4.33 -1.40 12.78
N ASP A 271 -5.03 -0.52 13.49
CA ASP A 271 -6.36 -0.04 13.10
C ASP A 271 -6.32 0.74 11.78
N TYR A 272 -5.37 1.66 11.63
CA TYR A 272 -5.11 2.38 10.38
C TYR A 272 -4.88 1.43 9.19
N LYS A 273 -4.18 0.30 9.41
CA LYS A 273 -3.94 -0.74 8.39
C LYS A 273 -5.15 -1.66 8.17
N GLY A 274 -6.23 -1.53 8.94
CA GLY A 274 -7.38 -2.43 8.88
C GLY A 274 -7.09 -3.85 9.37
N TYR A 275 -6.09 -4.03 10.25
CA TYR A 275 -5.75 -5.34 10.80
C TYR A 275 -6.77 -5.78 11.85
N LYS A 276 -6.93 -7.10 12.02
CA LYS A 276 -7.86 -7.65 13.02
C LYS A 276 -7.35 -7.37 14.44
N LEU A 277 -8.09 -6.57 15.20
CA LEU A 277 -7.74 -6.15 16.56
C LEU A 277 -8.39 -7.05 17.63
N THR A 278 -8.05 -8.35 17.65
CA THR A 278 -8.58 -9.26 18.65
C THR A 278 -7.84 -9.07 19.98
N VAL A 279 -8.55 -8.76 21.04
CA VAL A 279 -8.02 -8.59 22.40
C VAL A 279 -8.17 -9.90 23.16
N THR A 280 -7.08 -10.61 23.40
CA THR A 280 -7.06 -11.94 24.04
C THR A 280 -6.06 -12.08 25.19
N GLY A 281 -5.23 -11.04 25.44
CA GLY A 281 -4.15 -11.13 26.44
C GLY A 281 -4.66 -11.07 27.86
N ASN A 282 -4.12 -11.95 28.71
CA ASN A 282 -4.30 -11.88 30.16
C ASN A 282 -3.09 -11.18 30.80
N LEU A 283 -3.35 -10.16 31.60
CA LEU A 283 -2.35 -9.38 32.31
C LEU A 283 -2.12 -9.87 33.76
N ASP A 284 -2.95 -10.79 34.29
CA ASP A 284 -2.91 -11.23 35.70
C ASP A 284 -1.59 -11.85 36.14
N LYS A 285 -0.81 -12.35 35.20
CA LYS A 285 0.52 -12.91 35.46
C LYS A 285 1.59 -11.85 35.76
N PHE A 286 1.32 -10.58 35.52
CA PHE A 286 2.27 -9.50 35.73
C PHE A 286 2.00 -8.78 37.06
N GLU A 287 2.96 -8.78 37.93
CA GLU A 287 2.89 -8.20 39.28
C GLU A 287 2.70 -6.67 39.27
N ASP A 288 3.03 -6.03 38.14
CA ASP A 288 2.94 -4.59 37.93
C ASP A 288 1.79 -4.21 36.97
N ALA A 289 0.83 -5.09 36.75
CA ALA A 289 -0.33 -4.82 35.89
C ALA A 289 -1.22 -3.67 36.44
N ASP A 290 -1.19 -3.41 37.74
CA ASP A 290 -1.86 -2.30 38.40
C ASP A 290 -1.27 -0.92 38.04
N LYS A 291 -0.02 -0.88 37.55
CA LYS A 291 0.64 0.34 37.09
C LYS A 291 0.26 0.75 35.68
N ILE A 292 -0.48 -0.11 34.97
CA ILE A 292 -1.01 0.23 33.65
C ILE A 292 -2.12 1.26 33.80
N THR A 293 -2.04 2.37 33.08
CA THR A 293 -3.11 3.37 33.08
C THR A 293 -4.41 2.78 32.53
N ASP A 294 -5.56 3.22 33.04
CA ASP A 294 -6.86 2.65 32.64
C ASP A 294 -7.10 2.73 31.11
N CYS A 295 -6.68 3.81 30.48
CA CYS A 295 -6.79 3.97 29.04
C CYS A 295 -5.87 3.05 28.23
N ALA A 296 -4.80 2.51 28.84
CA ALA A 296 -3.85 1.62 28.19
C ALA A 296 -4.14 0.12 28.43
N LYS A 297 -5.04 -0.23 29.36
CA LYS A 297 -5.33 -1.64 29.71
C LYS A 297 -5.71 -2.48 28.49
N MET A 298 -6.67 -2.00 27.69
CA MET A 298 -7.14 -2.72 26.49
C MET A 298 -6.00 -2.91 25.48
N VAL A 299 -5.23 -1.87 25.19
CA VAL A 299 -4.16 -1.97 24.18
C VAL A 299 -3.00 -2.82 24.67
N MET A 300 -2.73 -2.84 25.99
CA MET A 300 -1.75 -3.74 26.60
C MET A 300 -2.20 -5.20 26.52
N GLN A 301 -3.47 -5.50 26.81
CA GLN A 301 -4.05 -6.83 26.62
C GLN A 301 -3.93 -7.29 25.16
N TRP A 302 -4.26 -6.41 24.23
CA TRP A 302 -4.09 -6.68 22.81
C TRP A 302 -2.63 -7.01 22.47
N ALA A 303 -1.68 -6.18 22.90
CA ALA A 303 -0.26 -6.36 22.57
C ALA A 303 0.35 -7.62 23.21
N VAL A 304 -0.04 -7.93 24.44
CA VAL A 304 0.38 -9.18 25.14
C VAL A 304 -0.24 -10.41 24.47
N GLY A 305 -1.56 -10.38 24.20
CA GLY A 305 -2.26 -11.49 23.58
C GLY A 305 -1.76 -11.80 22.16
N ASN A 306 -1.37 -10.78 21.43
CA ASN A 306 -0.75 -10.95 20.12
C ASN A 306 0.78 -11.18 20.20
N GLY A 307 1.36 -11.26 21.41
CA GLY A 307 2.79 -11.49 21.61
C GLY A 307 3.69 -10.41 21.03
N LEU A 308 3.17 -9.19 20.82
CA LEU A 308 3.93 -8.03 20.36
C LEU A 308 4.84 -7.52 21.47
N ILE A 309 4.28 -7.39 22.67
CA ILE A 309 5.03 -7.05 23.86
C ILE A 309 5.22 -8.29 24.74
N LYS A 310 6.43 -8.46 25.23
CA LYS A 310 6.80 -9.43 26.25
C LYS A 310 7.21 -8.68 27.51
N GLY A 311 7.14 -9.32 28.67
CA GLY A 311 7.66 -8.76 29.90
C GLY A 311 9.17 -8.46 29.82
N LYS A 312 9.65 -7.54 30.64
CA LYS A 312 11.09 -7.36 30.90
C LYS A 312 11.65 -8.52 31.74
N ALA A 313 10.78 -9.15 32.53
CA ALA A 313 10.98 -10.42 33.19
C ALA A 313 9.70 -11.27 33.07
N GLU A 314 9.71 -12.48 33.59
CA GLU A 314 8.59 -13.41 33.52
C GLU A 314 7.30 -12.82 34.08
N THR A 315 7.37 -12.09 35.18
CA THR A 315 6.25 -11.46 35.89
C THR A 315 6.26 -9.93 35.86
N LEU A 316 7.16 -9.28 35.08
CA LEU A 316 7.30 -7.83 35.08
C LEU A 316 7.10 -7.27 33.68
N LEU A 317 6.08 -6.44 33.50
CA LEU A 317 5.74 -5.80 32.21
C LEU A 317 6.41 -4.43 32.02
N ASP A 318 6.60 -3.69 33.10
CA ASP A 318 7.19 -2.34 33.16
C ASP A 318 6.45 -1.32 32.25
N PRO A 319 5.13 -1.10 32.44
CA PRO A 319 4.32 -0.31 31.51
C PRO A 319 4.76 1.15 31.43
N GLN A 320 5.22 1.73 32.55
CA GLN A 320 5.68 3.11 32.64
C GLN A 320 7.17 3.29 32.26
N GLY A 321 7.90 2.20 32.18
CA GLY A 321 9.32 2.22 31.76
C GLY A 321 9.43 2.55 30.26
N THR A 322 10.55 3.16 29.89
CA THR A 322 10.86 3.46 28.48
C THR A 322 11.34 2.22 27.74
N ALA A 323 11.01 2.12 26.47
CA ALA A 323 11.51 1.06 25.61
C ALA A 323 12.87 1.45 25.01
N THR A 324 13.79 0.49 24.97
CA THR A 324 15.06 0.64 24.28
C THR A 324 14.90 0.43 22.78
N ARG A 325 15.88 0.86 22.00
CA ARG A 325 15.89 0.65 20.52
C ARG A 325 15.89 -0.84 20.19
N ALA A 326 16.58 -1.69 20.93
CA ALA A 326 16.55 -3.14 20.77
C ALA A 326 15.15 -3.73 21.03
N GLU A 327 14.47 -3.28 22.09
CA GLU A 327 13.11 -3.74 22.40
C GLU A 327 12.11 -3.30 21.33
N ILE A 328 12.24 -2.08 20.81
CA ILE A 328 11.38 -1.58 19.71
C ILE A 328 11.67 -2.36 18.42
N ALA A 329 12.93 -2.64 18.11
CA ALA A 329 13.27 -3.48 16.95
C ALA A 329 12.58 -4.84 17.03
N ALA A 330 12.61 -5.48 18.20
CA ALA A 330 11.94 -6.76 18.43
C ALA A 330 10.41 -6.67 18.33
N MET A 331 9.81 -5.57 18.79
CA MET A 331 8.35 -5.35 18.65
C MET A 331 7.96 -5.10 17.19
N LEU A 332 8.71 -4.28 16.45
CA LEU A 332 8.51 -4.02 15.03
C LEU A 332 8.63 -5.29 14.21
N HIS A 333 9.67 -6.09 14.45
CA HIS A 333 9.85 -7.36 13.71
C HIS A 333 8.64 -8.28 13.91
N ARG A 334 8.22 -8.50 15.17
CA ARG A 334 7.04 -9.31 15.50
C ARG A 334 5.75 -8.73 14.88
N PHE A 335 5.62 -7.41 14.87
CA PHE A 335 4.46 -6.73 14.29
C PHE A 335 4.40 -6.99 12.79
N VAL A 336 5.49 -6.75 12.06
CA VAL A 336 5.55 -6.95 10.59
C VAL A 336 5.35 -8.41 10.23
N GLU A 337 5.91 -9.36 10.98
CA GLU A 337 5.75 -10.80 10.75
C GLU A 337 4.30 -11.27 10.88
N LYS A 338 3.58 -10.73 11.90
CA LYS A 338 2.17 -11.08 12.15
C LYS A 338 1.19 -10.36 11.25
N ALA A 339 1.57 -9.18 10.76
CA ALA A 339 0.77 -8.39 9.85
C ALA A 339 0.80 -8.90 8.40
N LYS A 340 1.68 -9.85 8.08
CA LYS A 340 1.65 -10.52 6.77
C LYS A 340 0.29 -11.21 6.62
N PRO A 341 -0.47 -10.94 5.53
CA PRO A 341 -1.68 -11.71 5.27
C PRO A 341 -1.30 -13.17 5.26
N THR A 342 -1.95 -13.98 6.08
CA THR A 342 -1.93 -15.45 5.92
C THR A 342 -2.32 -15.70 4.48
N GLN A 343 -1.39 -16.22 3.67
CA GLN A 343 -1.77 -16.75 2.37
C GLN A 343 -2.89 -17.75 2.65
N ALA A 344 -4.08 -17.44 2.16
CA ALA A 344 -5.15 -18.43 2.13
C ALA A 344 -4.68 -19.56 1.24
N ASP A 345 -4.58 -20.76 1.83
CA ASP A 345 -4.35 -22.03 1.13
C ASP A 345 -5.41 -22.26 0.06
#